data_994d94e6b06ede27de551732eed61a44
#
_entry.id   994d94e6b06ede27de551732eed61a44
#
_cell.length_a   1.000
_cell.length_b   1.000
_cell.length_c   1.000
_cell.angle_alpha   90.00
_cell.angle_beta   90.00
_cell.angle_gamma   90.00
#
_symmetry.space_group_name_H-M   'P 1'
#
loop_
_entity.id
_entity.type
_entity.pdbx_description
1 polymer ?
#
loop_
_entity_poly.entity_id
_entity_poly.type
_entity_poly.pdbx_seq_one_letter_code
_entity_poly.pdbx_strand_id
1 'polypeptide(L)'
;YTLSLHDALPIFHGDHVFGLYGLLSTFNLIGRTSPIYLYAPEKYSEILFSHLRDFDINLGFNIEFIPLNNTGPLIIHEDKYITVTTFPLRHRIISYGFLFREKEADRNIIRESIEKYNIPVVRIPAIKKGEDFVTESGEIIPNKDITVPGPPSLSYAYCSDTMYFKKLASYVRGVDLLYHEATFEAGLKELARTTGHSTSTDAARTASEAGAGSLIIGHFSARHKDVSQLVDEAGTIFRRTIAAVDGTTYD
;
A
#
# COMPACT_ATOMS: atom_id res chain seq x y z
N TYR A 1 -8.16 6.43 12.25
CA TYR A 1 -8.18 5.02 11.84
C TYR A 1 -6.88 4.75 11.11
N THR A 2 -5.89 4.20 11.80
CA THR A 2 -4.69 3.65 11.18
C THR A 2 -5.07 2.29 10.61
N LEU A 3 -5.15 2.16 9.28
CA LEU A 3 -5.04 0.86 8.64
C LEU A 3 -3.68 0.31 9.04
N SER A 4 -3.71 -0.71 9.88
CA SER A 4 -2.49 -1.42 10.22
C SER A 4 -2.06 -2.21 8.99
N LEU A 5 -0.97 -1.82 8.35
CA LEU A 5 -0.28 -2.60 7.31
C LEU A 5 0.07 -4.03 7.75
N HIS A 6 -0.16 -4.33 9.04
CA HIS A 6 0.15 -5.61 9.67
C HIS A 6 -0.86 -6.71 9.35
N ASP A 7 -1.99 -6.38 8.71
CA ASP A 7 -3.07 -7.34 8.47
C ASP A 7 -2.92 -8.08 7.12
N ALA A 8 -1.89 -7.78 6.32
CA ALA A 8 -1.65 -8.43 5.04
C ALA A 8 -0.29 -9.13 5.01
N LEU A 9 -0.28 -10.43 4.70
CA LEU A 9 0.95 -11.22 4.53
C LEU A 9 1.25 -11.37 3.04
N PRO A 10 2.28 -10.69 2.52
CA PRO A 10 2.57 -10.63 1.09
C PRO A 10 3.06 -11.98 0.54
N ILE A 11 3.75 -12.78 1.37
CA ILE A 11 4.39 -14.02 0.94
C ILE A 11 4.41 -15.06 2.06
N PHE A 12 4.38 -16.35 1.66
CA PHE A 12 4.36 -17.48 2.57
C PHE A 12 5.77 -18.03 2.84
N HIS A 13 6.73 -17.14 3.16
CA HIS A 13 8.04 -17.50 3.71
C HIS A 13 8.10 -17.23 5.21
N GLY A 14 8.92 -17.99 5.95
CA GLY A 14 9.01 -17.90 7.41
C GLY A 14 9.43 -16.51 7.90
N ASP A 15 10.38 -15.88 7.25
CA ASP A 15 10.89 -14.54 7.55
C ASP A 15 9.84 -13.42 7.37
N HIS A 16 8.76 -13.68 6.60
CA HIS A 16 7.65 -12.76 6.46
C HIS A 16 6.47 -13.06 7.40
N VAL A 17 6.32 -14.30 7.87
CA VAL A 17 5.13 -14.71 8.64
C VAL A 17 5.39 -14.95 10.13
N PHE A 18 6.63 -15.26 10.55
CA PHE A 18 6.90 -15.60 11.95
C PHE A 18 6.66 -14.43 12.92
N GLY A 19 6.82 -13.19 12.46
CA GLY A 19 6.51 -12.01 13.26
C GLY A 19 5.03 -11.87 13.63
N LEU A 20 4.12 -12.44 12.83
CA LEU A 20 2.68 -12.35 13.08
C LEU A 20 2.28 -12.97 14.42
N TYR A 21 2.87 -14.10 14.80
CA TYR A 21 2.53 -14.76 16.08
C TYR A 21 2.85 -13.88 17.29
N GLY A 22 4.01 -13.19 17.26
CA GLY A 22 4.38 -12.22 18.27
C GLY A 22 3.44 -11.01 18.30
N LEU A 23 3.04 -10.53 17.13
CA LEU A 23 2.10 -9.41 16.98
C LEU A 23 0.72 -9.78 17.56
N LEU A 24 0.17 -10.96 17.22
CA LEU A 24 -1.10 -11.43 17.74
C LEU A 24 -1.07 -11.59 19.26
N SER A 25 0.02 -12.15 19.79
CA SER A 25 0.24 -12.26 21.24
C SER A 25 0.31 -10.90 21.91
N THR A 26 0.99 -9.92 21.29
CA THR A 26 1.06 -8.54 21.80
C THR A 26 -0.32 -7.89 21.80
N PHE A 27 -1.09 -8.01 20.73
CA PHE A 27 -2.47 -7.49 20.68
C PHE A 27 -3.36 -8.10 21.75
N ASN A 28 -3.19 -9.40 22.04
CA ASN A 28 -3.92 -10.07 23.10
C ASN A 28 -3.53 -9.51 24.49
N LEU A 29 -2.23 -9.33 24.74
CA LEU A 29 -1.71 -8.79 26.01
C LEU A 29 -2.17 -7.36 26.29
N ILE A 30 -2.30 -6.52 25.26
CA ILE A 30 -2.81 -5.15 25.43
C ILE A 30 -4.34 -5.06 25.45
N GLY A 31 -5.04 -6.20 25.47
CA GLY A 31 -6.48 -6.27 25.64
C GLY A 31 -7.30 -5.91 24.39
N ARG A 32 -6.79 -6.17 23.19
CA ARG A 32 -7.56 -5.99 21.96
C ARG A 32 -8.82 -6.86 21.98
N THR A 33 -9.96 -6.30 21.57
CA THR A 33 -11.23 -7.02 21.43
C THR A 33 -11.81 -6.93 20.00
N SER A 34 -11.38 -5.92 19.22
CA SER A 34 -11.83 -5.77 17.84
C SER A 34 -11.20 -6.82 16.92
N PRO A 35 -11.91 -7.34 15.93
CA PRO A 35 -11.38 -8.37 15.03
C PRO A 35 -10.18 -7.87 14.23
N ILE A 36 -9.39 -8.82 13.74
CA ILE A 36 -8.31 -8.62 12.77
C ILE A 36 -8.72 -9.28 11.46
N TYR A 37 -8.63 -8.54 10.35
CA TYR A 37 -8.82 -9.09 9.01
C TYR A 37 -7.45 -9.46 8.44
N LEU A 38 -7.22 -10.76 8.25
CA LEU A 38 -5.94 -11.28 7.79
C LEU A 38 -6.05 -11.79 6.35
N TYR A 39 -5.43 -11.07 5.44
CA TYR A 39 -5.34 -11.43 4.02
C TYR A 39 -4.05 -12.19 3.75
N ALA A 40 -4.14 -13.46 3.38
CA ALA A 40 -2.97 -14.30 3.16
C ALA A 40 -3.27 -15.45 2.18
N PRO A 41 -2.25 -16.11 1.59
CA PRO A 41 -2.47 -17.33 0.82
C PRO A 41 -3.23 -18.38 1.62
N GLU A 42 -4.19 -19.06 0.99
CA GLU A 42 -5.15 -19.97 1.64
C GLU A 42 -4.51 -21.00 2.57
N LYS A 43 -3.40 -21.60 2.13
CA LYS A 43 -2.65 -22.61 2.92
C LYS A 43 -2.17 -22.09 4.29
N TYR A 44 -2.08 -20.78 4.47
CA TYR A 44 -1.61 -20.22 5.73
C TYR A 44 -2.64 -20.38 6.86
N SER A 45 -3.93 -20.48 6.55
CA SER A 45 -4.97 -20.64 7.56
C SER A 45 -4.75 -21.86 8.44
N GLU A 46 -4.44 -23.02 7.84
CA GLU A 46 -4.20 -24.26 8.58
C GLU A 46 -3.01 -24.13 9.54
N ILE A 47 -1.92 -23.52 9.08
CA ILE A 47 -0.71 -23.33 9.87
C ILE A 47 -0.97 -22.35 11.02
N LEU A 48 -1.63 -21.21 10.73
CA LEU A 48 -1.95 -20.21 11.76
C LEU A 48 -2.81 -20.81 12.86
N PHE A 49 -3.93 -21.43 12.50
CA PHE A 49 -4.86 -21.96 13.51
C PHE A 49 -4.33 -23.22 14.21
N SER A 50 -3.50 -24.04 13.55
CA SER A 50 -2.82 -25.13 14.27
C SER A 50 -1.81 -24.60 15.28
N HIS A 51 -1.04 -23.58 14.91
CA HIS A 51 -0.11 -22.93 15.82
C HIS A 51 -0.81 -22.36 17.07
N LEU A 52 -1.88 -21.58 16.87
CA LEU A 52 -2.64 -21.01 17.99
C LEU A 52 -3.16 -22.13 18.92
N ARG A 53 -3.69 -23.22 18.37
CA ARG A 53 -4.18 -24.37 19.13
C ARG A 53 -3.05 -25.10 19.84
N ASP A 54 -1.96 -25.44 19.14
CA ASP A 54 -0.89 -26.30 19.65
C ASP A 54 -0.07 -25.60 20.74
N PHE A 55 -0.06 -24.26 20.77
CA PHE A 55 0.53 -23.45 21.83
C PHE A 55 -0.49 -22.92 22.86
N ASP A 56 -1.74 -23.40 22.81
CA ASP A 56 -2.84 -22.97 23.70
C ASP A 56 -3.00 -21.44 23.78
N ILE A 57 -2.86 -20.77 22.63
CA ILE A 57 -3.00 -19.31 22.52
C ILE A 57 -4.47 -18.96 22.38
N ASN A 58 -5.07 -18.45 23.45
CA ASN A 58 -6.45 -17.98 23.49
C ASN A 58 -6.46 -16.46 23.26
N LEU A 59 -6.93 -16.01 22.10
CA LEU A 59 -7.02 -14.60 21.76
C LEU A 59 -8.34 -14.00 22.25
N GLY A 60 -8.30 -12.79 22.81
CA GLY A 60 -9.46 -12.01 23.22
C GLY A 60 -10.22 -11.38 22.03
N PHE A 61 -9.83 -11.67 20.78
CA PHE A 61 -10.41 -11.15 19.55
C PHE A 61 -10.45 -12.22 18.46
N ASN A 62 -11.32 -12.02 17.46
CA ASN A 62 -11.42 -12.91 16.31
C ASN A 62 -10.39 -12.56 15.22
N ILE A 63 -9.92 -13.59 14.51
CA ILE A 63 -9.18 -13.46 13.27
C ILE A 63 -10.12 -13.82 12.12
N GLU A 64 -10.47 -12.84 11.30
CA GLU A 64 -11.22 -13.01 10.06
C GLU A 64 -10.21 -13.30 8.95
N PHE A 65 -9.99 -14.58 8.65
CA PHE A 65 -9.05 -15.00 7.63
C PHE A 65 -9.68 -14.90 6.24
N ILE A 66 -9.05 -14.12 5.34
CA ILE A 66 -9.51 -13.92 3.96
C ILE A 66 -8.45 -14.48 3.01
N PRO A 67 -8.75 -15.63 2.34
CA PRO A 67 -7.79 -16.27 1.47
C PRO A 67 -7.53 -15.46 0.19
N LEU A 68 -6.26 -15.26 -0.14
CA LEU A 68 -5.83 -14.70 -1.41
C LEU A 68 -5.54 -15.82 -2.40
N ASN A 69 -6.25 -15.82 -3.53
CA ASN A 69 -6.11 -16.79 -4.63
C ASN A 69 -6.26 -16.13 -6.01
N ASN A 70 -6.23 -14.80 -6.08
CA ASN A 70 -6.44 -14.05 -7.30
C ASN A 70 -5.25 -14.17 -8.26
N THR A 71 -5.55 -14.22 -9.55
CA THR A 71 -4.57 -14.29 -10.65
C THR A 71 -4.34 -12.95 -11.35
N GLY A 72 -5.00 -11.91 -10.88
CA GLY A 72 -4.90 -10.52 -11.33
C GLY A 72 -5.22 -9.56 -10.19
N PRO A 73 -5.24 -8.24 -10.43
CA PRO A 73 -5.63 -7.27 -9.41
C PRO A 73 -7.03 -7.52 -8.87
N LEU A 74 -7.19 -7.45 -7.56
CA LEU A 74 -8.45 -7.64 -6.84
C LEU A 74 -8.55 -6.61 -5.71
N ILE A 75 -9.65 -5.87 -5.64
CA ILE A 75 -9.92 -4.99 -4.49
C ILE A 75 -10.28 -5.88 -3.29
N ILE A 76 -9.51 -5.78 -2.23
CA ILE A 76 -9.69 -6.56 -0.99
C ILE A 76 -10.25 -5.72 0.16
N HIS A 77 -10.13 -4.41 0.08
CA HIS A 77 -10.72 -3.48 1.03
C HIS A 77 -11.09 -2.18 0.33
N GLU A 78 -12.23 -1.64 0.71
CA GLU A 78 -12.70 -0.33 0.27
C GLU A 78 -13.55 0.30 1.36
N ASP A 79 -13.20 1.53 1.74
CA ASP A 79 -14.01 2.36 2.61
C ASP A 79 -14.19 3.76 2.01
N LYS A 80 -14.61 4.73 2.81
CA LYS A 80 -14.81 6.11 2.34
C LYS A 80 -13.50 6.87 2.08
N TYR A 81 -12.36 6.36 2.55
CA TYR A 81 -11.08 7.06 2.49
C TYR A 81 -10.10 6.39 1.54
N ILE A 82 -10.09 5.06 1.50
CA ILE A 82 -9.06 4.31 0.79
C ILE A 82 -9.64 3.08 0.07
N THR A 83 -8.93 2.68 -0.97
CA THR A 83 -9.08 1.40 -1.65
C THR A 83 -7.78 0.63 -1.54
N VAL A 84 -7.84 -0.65 -1.17
CA VAL A 84 -6.69 -1.55 -1.16
C VAL A 84 -6.89 -2.63 -2.22
N THR A 85 -5.96 -2.69 -3.16
CA THR A 85 -5.94 -3.69 -4.22
C THR A 85 -4.76 -4.62 -4.02
N THR A 86 -4.98 -5.94 -4.03
CA THR A 86 -3.91 -6.94 -4.11
C THR A 86 -3.70 -7.41 -5.54
N PHE A 87 -2.48 -7.82 -5.86
CA PHE A 87 -2.14 -8.37 -7.18
C PHE A 87 -1.03 -9.42 -7.05
N PRO A 88 -1.01 -10.44 -7.94
CA PRO A 88 0.00 -11.49 -7.88
C PRO A 88 1.37 -10.97 -8.28
N LEU A 89 2.39 -11.40 -7.54
CA LEU A 89 3.80 -11.23 -7.85
C LEU A 89 4.37 -12.53 -8.44
N ARG A 90 5.60 -12.47 -8.93
CA ARG A 90 6.31 -13.64 -9.49
C ARG A 90 7.45 -14.06 -8.60
N HIS A 91 7.21 -15.05 -7.77
CA HIS A 91 8.20 -15.66 -6.92
C HIS A 91 8.08 -17.18 -6.97
N ARG A 92 8.99 -17.92 -6.33
CA ARG A 92 8.98 -19.40 -6.28
C ARG A 92 7.77 -19.97 -5.55
N ILE A 93 7.27 -19.25 -4.58
CA ILE A 93 6.00 -19.52 -3.90
C ILE A 93 5.02 -18.39 -4.16
N ILE A 94 3.76 -18.59 -3.78
CA ILE A 94 2.71 -17.58 -3.95
C ILE A 94 3.08 -16.31 -3.18
N SER A 95 3.14 -15.21 -3.90
CA SER A 95 3.45 -13.88 -3.39
C SER A 95 2.48 -12.85 -3.96
N TYR A 96 2.14 -11.87 -3.14
CA TYR A 96 1.21 -10.79 -3.50
C TYR A 96 1.82 -9.43 -3.20
N GLY A 97 1.52 -8.47 -4.07
CA GLY A 97 1.73 -7.06 -3.82
C GLY A 97 0.41 -6.38 -3.43
N PHE A 98 0.52 -5.19 -2.87
CA PHE A 98 -0.61 -4.40 -2.42
C PHE A 98 -0.48 -2.96 -2.91
N LEU A 99 -1.58 -2.40 -3.41
CA LEU A 99 -1.71 -1.01 -3.79
C LEU A 99 -2.75 -0.35 -2.89
N PHE A 100 -2.33 0.63 -2.14
CA PHE A 100 -3.15 1.51 -1.32
C PHE A 100 -3.37 2.80 -2.10
N ARG A 101 -4.61 3.21 -2.25
CA ARG A 101 -4.96 4.44 -2.96
C ARG A 101 -5.99 5.21 -2.16
N GLU A 102 -5.68 6.43 -1.80
CA GLU A 102 -6.64 7.34 -1.22
C GLU A 102 -7.73 7.71 -2.23
N LYS A 103 -8.95 7.82 -1.75
CA LYS A 103 -10.05 8.40 -2.53
C LYS A 103 -9.92 9.91 -2.56
N GLU A 104 -10.42 10.52 -3.62
CA GLU A 104 -10.44 11.98 -3.70
C GLU A 104 -11.15 12.57 -2.48
N ALA A 105 -10.47 13.51 -1.83
CA ALA A 105 -11.04 14.24 -0.73
C ALA A 105 -12.09 15.24 -1.24
N ASP A 106 -13.14 15.45 -0.44
CA ASP A 106 -14.11 16.51 -0.70
C ASP A 106 -13.39 17.86 -0.86
N ARG A 107 -13.92 18.70 -1.74
CA ARG A 107 -13.45 20.08 -1.90
C ARG A 107 -13.61 20.87 -0.59
N ASN A 108 -12.79 21.87 -0.40
CA ASN A 108 -12.91 22.77 0.76
C ASN A 108 -13.64 24.04 0.36
N ILE A 109 -14.71 24.38 1.11
CA ILE A 109 -15.46 25.62 0.86
C ILE A 109 -14.61 26.83 1.28
N ILE A 110 -14.63 27.87 0.48
CA ILE A 110 -13.98 29.16 0.78
C ILE A 110 -14.85 29.85 1.84
N ARG A 111 -14.27 30.13 3.00
CA ARG A 111 -15.00 30.69 4.16
C ARG A 111 -15.73 31.99 3.81
N GLU A 112 -15.06 32.88 3.11
CA GLU A 112 -15.59 34.18 2.69
C GLU A 112 -16.81 34.03 1.76
N SER A 113 -16.87 32.93 0.99
CA SER A 113 -18.00 32.64 0.11
C SER A 113 -19.28 32.29 0.89
N ILE A 114 -19.15 31.69 2.09
CA ILE A 114 -20.28 31.35 2.95
C ILE A 114 -21.02 32.64 3.35
N GLU A 115 -20.25 33.63 3.79
CA GLU A 115 -20.82 34.94 4.21
C GLU A 115 -21.33 35.73 3.00
N LYS A 116 -20.52 35.81 1.92
CA LYS A 116 -20.85 36.58 0.71
C LYS A 116 -22.15 36.15 0.04
N TYR A 117 -22.42 34.86 -0.03
CA TYR A 117 -23.58 34.29 -0.71
C TYR A 117 -24.65 33.77 0.26
N ASN A 118 -24.52 34.01 1.59
CA ASN A 118 -25.40 33.50 2.64
C ASN A 118 -25.66 32.00 2.50
N ILE A 119 -24.56 31.18 2.30
CA ILE A 119 -24.68 29.75 2.07
C ILE A 119 -25.18 29.04 3.33
N PRO A 120 -26.32 28.36 3.31
CA PRO A 120 -26.81 27.63 4.48
C PRO A 120 -25.92 26.44 4.80
N VAL A 121 -25.68 26.18 6.10
CA VAL A 121 -24.82 25.05 6.56
C VAL A 121 -25.28 23.72 5.96
N VAL A 122 -26.57 23.51 5.79
CA VAL A 122 -27.17 22.30 5.19
C VAL A 122 -26.72 22.06 3.73
N ARG A 123 -26.32 23.12 3.01
CA ARG A 123 -25.84 23.02 1.60
C ARG A 123 -24.35 22.71 1.50
N ILE A 124 -23.56 22.95 2.56
CA ILE A 124 -22.10 22.78 2.55
C ILE A 124 -21.66 21.36 2.15
N PRO A 125 -22.28 20.26 2.65
CA PRO A 125 -21.88 18.92 2.23
C PRO A 125 -22.04 18.65 0.74
N ALA A 126 -23.09 19.14 0.10
CA ALA A 126 -23.34 18.99 -1.33
C ALA A 126 -22.34 19.83 -2.15
N ILE A 127 -22.09 21.07 -1.74
CA ILE A 127 -21.10 21.96 -2.35
C ILE A 127 -19.69 21.33 -2.27
N LYS A 128 -19.31 20.76 -1.13
CA LYS A 128 -18.03 20.07 -0.97
C LYS A 128 -17.87 18.86 -1.90
N LYS A 129 -18.98 18.25 -2.32
CA LYS A 129 -19.00 17.16 -3.32
C LYS A 129 -19.05 17.63 -4.77
N GLY A 130 -18.99 18.95 -5.00
CA GLY A 130 -18.89 19.52 -6.34
C GLY A 130 -20.17 20.15 -6.86
N GLU A 131 -21.28 20.20 -6.10
CA GLU A 131 -22.50 20.87 -6.53
C GLU A 131 -22.32 22.39 -6.59
N ASP A 132 -22.90 23.02 -7.61
CA ASP A 132 -23.04 24.47 -7.68
C ASP A 132 -24.03 24.95 -6.60
N PHE A 133 -23.91 26.20 -6.17
CA PHE A 133 -24.82 26.80 -5.23
C PHE A 133 -25.83 27.69 -5.95
N VAL A 134 -27.13 27.52 -5.67
CA VAL A 134 -28.20 28.39 -6.16
C VAL A 134 -28.64 29.28 -5.02
N THR A 135 -28.53 30.60 -5.21
CA THR A 135 -28.98 31.60 -4.25
C THR A 135 -30.50 31.66 -4.15
N GLU A 136 -31.04 32.35 -3.14
CA GLU A 136 -32.50 32.58 -3.01
C GLU A 136 -33.10 33.37 -4.19
N SER A 137 -32.29 34.21 -4.86
CA SER A 137 -32.69 34.94 -6.07
C SER A 137 -32.65 34.10 -7.35
N GLY A 138 -32.22 32.83 -7.28
CA GLY A 138 -32.09 31.94 -8.44
C GLY A 138 -30.77 32.09 -9.20
N GLU A 139 -29.82 32.87 -8.72
CA GLU A 139 -28.49 32.97 -9.32
C GLU A 139 -27.68 31.69 -9.04
N ILE A 140 -27.06 31.14 -10.09
CA ILE A 140 -26.18 29.94 -9.97
C ILE A 140 -24.74 30.40 -9.75
N ILE A 141 -24.19 30.04 -8.61
CA ILE A 141 -22.77 30.27 -8.28
C ILE A 141 -21.99 28.98 -8.56
N PRO A 142 -21.06 28.98 -9.54
CA PRO A 142 -20.28 27.80 -9.88
C PRO A 142 -19.44 27.30 -8.70
N ASN A 143 -19.41 25.98 -8.50
CA ASN A 143 -18.68 25.33 -7.40
C ASN A 143 -17.22 25.78 -7.32
N LYS A 144 -16.55 25.88 -8.47
CA LYS A 144 -15.14 26.32 -8.57
C LYS A 144 -14.87 27.70 -7.99
N ASP A 145 -15.89 28.58 -7.94
CA ASP A 145 -15.77 29.96 -7.47
C ASP A 145 -15.97 30.09 -5.94
N ILE A 146 -16.50 29.04 -5.31
CA ILE A 146 -16.81 28.98 -3.87
C ILE A 146 -16.06 27.86 -3.14
N THR A 147 -15.24 27.07 -3.84
CA THR A 147 -14.45 25.99 -3.25
C THR A 147 -13.03 25.94 -3.82
N VAL A 148 -12.12 25.37 -3.04
CA VAL A 148 -10.80 24.96 -3.51
C VAL A 148 -10.71 23.43 -3.51
N PRO A 149 -9.86 22.81 -4.34
CA PRO A 149 -9.62 21.36 -4.29
C PRO A 149 -9.25 20.91 -2.89
N GLY A 150 -9.66 19.71 -2.53
CA GLY A 150 -9.15 19.02 -1.35
C GLY A 150 -7.63 18.71 -1.49
N PRO A 151 -7.01 18.14 -0.47
CA PRO A 151 -5.63 17.65 -0.58
C PRO A 151 -5.55 16.61 -1.71
N PRO A 152 -4.41 16.49 -2.41
CA PRO A 152 -4.22 15.47 -3.43
C PRO A 152 -4.31 14.08 -2.81
N SER A 153 -4.95 13.15 -3.52
CA SER A 153 -4.99 11.75 -3.11
C SER A 153 -3.62 11.13 -3.33
N LEU A 154 -3.13 10.41 -2.33
CA LEU A 154 -1.85 9.71 -2.39
C LEU A 154 -2.06 8.22 -2.64
N SER A 155 -1.03 7.59 -3.17
CA SER A 155 -1.01 6.16 -3.42
C SER A 155 0.33 5.53 -3.10
N TYR A 156 0.29 4.35 -2.50
CA TYR A 156 1.46 3.57 -2.12
C TYR A 156 1.32 2.14 -2.63
N ALA A 157 2.35 1.62 -3.28
CA ALA A 157 2.41 0.22 -3.67
C ALA A 157 3.56 -0.49 -2.95
N TYR A 158 3.25 -1.66 -2.42
CA TYR A 158 4.20 -2.56 -1.78
C TYR A 158 4.41 -3.81 -2.64
N CYS A 159 5.59 -3.95 -3.22
CA CYS A 159 6.02 -5.12 -3.97
C CYS A 159 7.15 -5.80 -3.22
N SER A 160 6.82 -6.90 -2.51
CA SER A 160 7.80 -7.74 -1.83
C SER A 160 8.47 -8.69 -2.83
N ASP A 161 8.84 -9.89 -2.41
CA ASP A 161 9.59 -10.86 -3.17
C ASP A 161 8.99 -11.12 -4.55
N THR A 162 9.70 -10.73 -5.58
CA THR A 162 9.25 -10.87 -6.97
C THR A 162 10.41 -10.80 -7.95
N MET A 163 10.38 -11.64 -8.97
CA MET A 163 11.14 -11.39 -10.18
C MET A 163 10.55 -10.23 -10.96
N TYR A 164 11.37 -9.52 -11.72
CA TYR A 164 10.86 -8.56 -12.71
C TYR A 164 9.94 -9.24 -13.73
N PHE A 165 8.80 -8.63 -13.98
CA PHE A 165 7.92 -8.95 -15.11
C PHE A 165 7.15 -7.71 -15.56
N LYS A 166 7.06 -7.53 -16.88
CA LYS A 166 6.54 -6.31 -17.50
C LYS A 166 5.12 -5.93 -17.02
N LYS A 167 4.28 -6.91 -16.72
CA LYS A 167 2.88 -6.65 -16.30
C LYS A 167 2.79 -5.97 -14.93
N LEU A 168 3.82 -6.11 -14.05
CA LEU A 168 3.84 -5.48 -12.74
C LEU A 168 3.66 -3.97 -12.81
N ALA A 169 4.37 -3.32 -13.74
CA ALA A 169 4.25 -1.88 -13.95
C ALA A 169 2.81 -1.42 -14.23
N SER A 170 2.00 -2.27 -14.89
CA SER A 170 0.59 -1.96 -15.14
C SER A 170 -0.28 -2.02 -13.88
N TYR A 171 0.08 -2.87 -12.90
CA TYR A 171 -0.65 -3.01 -11.64
C TYR A 171 -0.44 -1.81 -10.71
N VAL A 172 0.74 -1.20 -10.77
CA VAL A 172 1.14 -0.07 -9.91
C VAL A 172 1.28 1.24 -10.69
N ARG A 173 0.58 1.36 -11.82
CA ARG A 173 0.67 2.52 -12.71
C ARG A 173 0.33 3.83 -11.98
N GLY A 174 1.23 4.81 -12.12
CA GLY A 174 1.06 6.17 -11.61
C GLY A 174 1.00 6.25 -10.09
N VAL A 175 1.56 5.27 -9.38
CA VAL A 175 1.64 5.31 -7.93
C VAL A 175 2.60 6.41 -7.46
N ASP A 176 2.25 7.13 -6.39
CA ASP A 176 3.11 8.20 -5.88
C ASP A 176 4.37 7.63 -5.22
N LEU A 177 4.24 6.55 -4.46
CA LEU A 177 5.35 5.88 -3.81
C LEU A 177 5.30 4.37 -4.09
N LEU A 178 6.36 3.84 -4.71
CA LEU A 178 6.55 2.42 -4.92
C LEU A 178 7.62 1.88 -3.97
N TYR A 179 7.27 0.95 -3.09
CA TYR A 179 8.24 0.06 -2.47
C TYR A 179 8.43 -1.18 -3.35
N HIS A 180 9.67 -1.52 -3.67
CA HIS A 180 10.00 -2.70 -4.45
C HIS A 180 11.24 -3.38 -3.88
N GLU A 181 11.20 -4.72 -3.79
CA GLU A 181 12.40 -5.46 -3.43
C GLU A 181 13.54 -5.22 -4.42
N ALA A 182 14.75 -5.24 -3.91
CA ALA A 182 15.98 -5.16 -4.67
C ALA A 182 17.06 -6.00 -3.96
N THR A 183 16.80 -7.30 -3.91
CA THR A 183 17.64 -8.25 -3.15
C THR A 183 19.08 -8.28 -3.66
N PHE A 184 19.28 -8.01 -4.95
CA PHE A 184 20.58 -8.13 -5.60
C PHE A 184 20.99 -6.88 -6.39
N GLU A 185 22.30 -6.69 -6.53
CA GLU A 185 22.89 -5.73 -7.46
C GLU A 185 22.69 -6.17 -8.92
N ALA A 186 22.84 -5.22 -9.86
CA ALA A 186 22.63 -5.46 -11.30
C ALA A 186 23.48 -6.61 -11.87
N GLY A 187 24.70 -6.77 -11.37
CA GLY A 187 25.62 -7.84 -11.79
C GLY A 187 25.15 -9.26 -11.46
N LEU A 188 24.24 -9.41 -10.50
CA LEU A 188 23.73 -10.70 -10.01
C LEU A 188 22.36 -11.08 -10.61
N LYS A 189 22.04 -10.62 -11.81
CA LYS A 189 20.75 -10.81 -12.46
C LYS A 189 20.33 -12.29 -12.60
N GLU A 190 21.24 -13.17 -12.96
CA GLU A 190 20.92 -14.60 -13.08
C GLU A 190 20.64 -15.23 -11.72
N LEU A 191 21.33 -14.80 -10.67
CA LEU A 191 21.05 -15.26 -9.30
C LEU A 191 19.67 -14.74 -8.85
N ALA A 192 19.37 -13.47 -9.08
CA ALA A 192 18.06 -12.90 -8.81
C ALA A 192 16.94 -13.72 -9.49
N ARG A 193 17.08 -14.03 -10.78
CA ARG A 193 16.12 -14.82 -11.54
C ARG A 193 15.94 -16.24 -10.98
N THR A 194 17.04 -16.93 -10.65
CA THR A 194 16.97 -18.31 -10.14
C THR A 194 16.41 -18.42 -8.74
N THR A 195 16.59 -17.38 -7.93
CA THR A 195 16.04 -17.30 -6.55
C THR A 195 14.64 -16.69 -6.50
N GLY A 196 14.14 -16.11 -7.59
CA GLY A 196 12.80 -15.53 -7.66
C GLY A 196 12.74 -14.08 -7.18
N HIS A 197 13.86 -13.35 -7.25
CA HIS A 197 13.99 -11.96 -6.78
C HIS A 197 14.34 -10.99 -7.90
N SER A 198 14.42 -9.73 -7.56
CA SER A 198 14.79 -8.62 -8.45
C SER A 198 16.17 -8.07 -8.12
N THR A 199 16.77 -7.43 -9.14
CA THR A 199 17.92 -6.55 -8.95
C THR A 199 17.47 -5.11 -8.70
N SER A 200 18.39 -4.26 -8.21
CA SER A 200 18.22 -2.82 -8.09
C SER A 200 17.71 -2.18 -9.40
N THR A 201 18.27 -2.60 -10.54
CA THR A 201 17.89 -2.12 -11.87
C THR A 201 16.52 -2.64 -12.32
N ASP A 202 16.10 -3.84 -11.90
CA ASP A 202 14.76 -4.38 -12.18
C ASP A 202 13.68 -3.59 -11.41
N ALA A 203 13.94 -3.25 -10.14
CA ALA A 203 13.07 -2.39 -9.34
C ALA A 203 12.91 -1.00 -9.99
N ALA A 204 14.02 -0.36 -10.37
CA ALA A 204 14.03 0.93 -11.03
C ALA A 204 13.32 0.92 -12.40
N ARG A 205 13.46 -0.17 -13.17
CA ARG A 205 12.73 -0.37 -14.43
C ARG A 205 11.24 -0.44 -14.18
N THR A 206 10.80 -1.21 -13.17
CA THR A 206 9.38 -1.29 -12.78
C THR A 206 8.83 0.09 -12.44
N ALA A 207 9.55 0.88 -11.62
CA ALA A 207 9.15 2.24 -11.25
C ALA A 207 9.04 3.16 -12.47
N SER A 208 10.02 3.11 -13.38
CA SER A 208 10.03 3.91 -14.60
C SER A 208 8.89 3.54 -15.55
N GLU A 209 8.67 2.24 -15.79
CA GLU A 209 7.57 1.76 -16.66
C GLU A 209 6.19 2.03 -16.07
N ALA A 210 6.07 2.05 -14.74
CA ALA A 210 4.84 2.40 -14.03
C ALA A 210 4.56 3.91 -14.03
N GLY A 211 5.57 4.75 -14.25
CA GLY A 211 5.47 6.19 -14.04
C GLY A 211 5.28 6.54 -12.57
N ALA A 212 5.97 5.84 -11.67
CA ALA A 212 5.90 6.09 -10.23
C ALA A 212 6.43 7.48 -9.87
N GLY A 213 5.95 8.07 -8.79
CA GLY A 213 6.46 9.35 -8.27
C GLY A 213 7.84 9.21 -7.61
N SER A 214 8.00 8.19 -6.76
CA SER A 214 9.24 7.85 -6.06
C SER A 214 9.36 6.34 -5.87
N LEU A 215 10.59 5.86 -5.71
CA LEU A 215 10.92 4.46 -5.48
C LEU A 215 11.68 4.29 -4.17
N ILE A 216 11.20 3.41 -3.31
CA ILE A 216 11.94 2.88 -2.17
C ILE A 216 12.36 1.46 -2.53
N ILE A 217 13.66 1.18 -2.49
CA ILE A 217 14.17 -0.19 -2.64
C ILE A 217 14.51 -0.78 -1.28
N GLY A 218 14.23 -2.06 -1.10
CA GLY A 218 14.46 -2.76 0.17
C GLY A 218 14.63 -4.27 -0.02
N HIS A 219 14.51 -5.04 1.06
CA HIS A 219 14.71 -6.49 1.06
C HIS A 219 16.11 -6.88 0.56
N PHE A 220 17.12 -6.18 1.04
CA PHE A 220 18.51 -6.39 0.59
C PHE A 220 19.06 -7.73 1.08
N SER A 221 19.83 -8.43 0.23
CA SER A 221 20.56 -9.60 0.66
C SER A 221 21.54 -9.25 1.80
N ALA A 222 21.61 -10.09 2.82
CA ALA A 222 22.56 -9.95 3.93
C ALA A 222 24.05 -9.93 3.49
N ARG A 223 24.34 -10.18 2.22
CA ARG A 223 25.67 -10.04 1.60
C ARG A 223 26.09 -8.58 1.47
N HIS A 224 25.11 -7.66 1.32
CA HIS A 224 25.39 -6.24 1.19
C HIS A 224 25.54 -5.60 2.58
N LYS A 225 26.77 -5.21 2.91
CA LYS A 225 27.07 -4.42 4.12
C LYS A 225 26.73 -2.94 3.92
N ASP A 226 26.77 -2.49 2.67
CA ASP A 226 26.43 -1.15 2.21
C ASP A 226 25.49 -1.28 1.02
N VAL A 227 24.39 -0.58 1.05
CA VAL A 227 23.34 -0.61 0.02
C VAL A 227 23.43 0.59 -0.94
N SER A 228 24.40 1.49 -0.74
CA SER A 228 24.57 2.68 -1.59
C SER A 228 24.77 2.32 -3.06
N GLN A 229 25.53 1.25 -3.36
CA GLN A 229 25.70 0.76 -4.72
C GLN A 229 24.35 0.40 -5.38
N LEU A 230 23.43 -0.25 -4.66
CA LEU A 230 22.11 -0.63 -5.20
C LEU A 230 21.27 0.60 -5.50
N VAL A 231 21.35 1.64 -4.63
CA VAL A 231 20.68 2.92 -4.84
C VAL A 231 21.25 3.63 -6.06
N ASP A 232 22.56 3.67 -6.20
CA ASP A 232 23.24 4.30 -7.34
C ASP A 232 22.89 3.61 -8.66
N GLU A 233 22.93 2.27 -8.71
CA GLU A 233 22.51 1.50 -9.87
C GLU A 233 21.07 1.77 -10.26
N ALA A 234 20.13 1.72 -9.30
CA ALA A 234 18.73 2.03 -9.52
C ALA A 234 18.54 3.48 -9.97
N GLY A 235 19.29 4.42 -9.37
CA GLY A 235 19.26 5.85 -9.67
C GLY A 235 19.65 6.19 -11.10
N THR A 236 20.44 5.35 -11.79
CA THR A 236 20.76 5.51 -13.21
C THR A 236 19.53 5.36 -14.11
N ILE A 237 18.52 4.59 -13.68
CA ILE A 237 17.28 4.29 -14.43
C ILE A 237 16.13 5.14 -13.91
N PHE A 238 16.02 5.24 -12.58
CA PHE A 238 14.95 5.98 -11.91
C PHE A 238 15.53 6.88 -10.82
N ARG A 239 15.67 8.17 -11.12
CA ARG A 239 16.43 9.13 -10.30
C ARG A 239 15.91 9.29 -8.86
N ARG A 240 14.57 9.19 -8.65
CA ARG A 240 13.93 9.34 -7.33
C ARG A 240 13.92 8.01 -6.59
N THR A 241 15.12 7.43 -6.38
CA THR A 241 15.30 6.16 -5.66
C THR A 241 16.00 6.40 -4.34
N ILE A 242 15.47 5.79 -3.27
CA ILE A 242 16.06 5.77 -1.93
C ILE A 242 16.07 4.35 -1.38
N ALA A 243 16.95 4.06 -0.42
CA ALA A 243 16.95 2.79 0.31
C ALA A 243 15.93 2.82 1.44
N ALA A 244 15.27 1.70 1.68
CA ALA A 244 14.47 1.49 2.89
C ALA A 244 15.41 1.37 4.10
N VAL A 245 15.07 2.07 5.17
CA VAL A 245 15.76 2.03 6.47
C VAL A 245 14.72 1.84 7.56
N ASP A 246 14.92 0.83 8.41
CA ASP A 246 13.99 0.52 9.50
C ASP A 246 13.84 1.72 10.45
N GLY A 247 12.60 2.00 10.85
CA GLY A 247 12.27 3.11 11.74
C GLY A 247 12.30 4.51 11.10
N THR A 248 12.52 4.62 9.80
CA THR A 248 12.53 5.89 9.07
C THR A 248 11.15 6.19 8.48
N THR A 249 10.71 7.45 8.58
CA THR A 249 9.55 7.97 7.88
C THR A 249 9.99 8.61 6.57
N TYR A 250 9.26 8.36 5.51
CA TYR A 250 9.50 8.93 4.17
C TYR A 250 8.33 9.85 3.82
N ASP A 251 8.62 11.11 3.53
CA ASP A 251 7.66 12.16 3.15
C ASP A 251 7.61 12.36 1.63
#